data_08c849cb3b2e303bd345270a10e14972
#
_entry.id   08c849cb3b2e303bd345270a10e14972
#
_cell.length_a   1.000
_cell.length_b   1.000
_cell.length_c   1.000
_cell.angle_alpha   90.00
_cell.angle_beta   90.00
_cell.angle_gamma   90.00
#
_symmetry.space_group_name_H-M   'P 1'
#
loop_
_entity.id
_entity.type
_entity.pdbx_description
1 polymer ?
#
loop_
_entity_poly.entity_id
_entity_poly.type
_entity_poly.pdbx_seq_one_letter_code
_entity_poly.pdbx_strand_id
1 'polypeptide(L)'
;MALDLEEQEQVAELRAWWQQYGSLITAAITAAAVAFAAWQGWRWYERSQAAQAGALFDTLSRAAQAGDAKALRDAGGALLENHSRTLYASMGALAAARFYFDRNDLKGAKAQLQWVSENGRTDEFRDIARLRLAAVLLDEKAHDDALKLLDEKHGAAFDAEYAALKGDILVAKNQAEPARAAYRLALEKSGSGNNAFRESVRMRLEALGG
;
A
#
# COMPACT_ATOMS: atom_id res chain seq x y z
N MET A 1 -53.12 -28.84 -36.48
CA MET A 1 -53.32 -29.56 -35.21
C MET A 1 -53.83 -28.52 -34.23
N ALA A 2 -55.08 -28.70 -33.75
CA ALA A 2 -55.58 -27.81 -32.70
C ALA A 2 -54.86 -28.19 -31.41
N LEU A 3 -54.28 -27.20 -30.75
CA LEU A 3 -53.75 -27.37 -29.39
C LEU A 3 -54.88 -27.82 -28.48
N ASP A 4 -54.62 -28.78 -27.62
CA ASP A 4 -55.62 -29.32 -26.68
C ASP A 4 -56.07 -28.18 -25.74
N LEU A 5 -57.30 -28.23 -25.26
CA LEU A 5 -57.87 -27.16 -24.41
C LEU A 5 -56.99 -26.85 -23.19
N GLU A 6 -56.37 -27.89 -22.60
CA GLU A 6 -55.41 -27.73 -21.49
C GLU A 6 -54.15 -26.97 -21.87
N GLU A 7 -53.62 -27.17 -23.09
CA GLU A 7 -52.44 -26.40 -23.58
C GLU A 7 -52.81 -24.93 -23.83
N GLN A 8 -54.06 -24.64 -24.27
CA GLN A 8 -54.53 -23.27 -24.47
C GLN A 8 -54.70 -22.52 -23.13
N GLU A 9 -55.19 -23.19 -22.10
CA GLU A 9 -55.32 -22.62 -20.75
C GLU A 9 -53.94 -22.29 -20.15
N GLN A 10 -52.98 -23.21 -20.25
CA GLN A 10 -51.61 -23.01 -19.76
C GLN A 10 -50.91 -21.82 -20.47
N VAL A 11 -51.08 -21.69 -21.79
CA VAL A 11 -50.53 -20.56 -22.56
C VAL A 11 -51.23 -19.25 -22.17
N ALA A 12 -52.51 -19.26 -21.87
CA ALA A 12 -53.27 -18.09 -21.44
C ALA A 12 -52.80 -17.61 -20.04
N GLU A 13 -52.60 -18.52 -19.10
CA GLU A 13 -52.03 -18.21 -17.75
C GLU A 13 -50.62 -17.65 -17.84
N LEU A 14 -49.75 -18.25 -18.65
CA LEU A 14 -48.39 -17.77 -18.84
C LEU A 14 -48.37 -16.37 -19.45
N ARG A 15 -49.26 -16.10 -20.40
CA ARG A 15 -49.42 -14.80 -21.02
C ARG A 15 -49.94 -13.75 -20.04
N ALA A 16 -50.88 -14.07 -19.19
CA ALA A 16 -51.43 -13.21 -18.15
C ALA A 16 -50.32 -12.87 -17.11
N TRP A 17 -49.59 -13.90 -16.67
CA TRP A 17 -48.44 -13.72 -15.78
C TRP A 17 -47.35 -12.80 -16.39
N TRP A 18 -47.02 -13.02 -17.67
CA TRP A 18 -46.04 -12.17 -18.37
C TRP A 18 -46.53 -10.71 -18.55
N GLN A 19 -47.81 -10.51 -18.79
CA GLN A 19 -48.38 -9.16 -18.84
C GLN A 19 -48.30 -8.44 -17.49
N GLN A 20 -48.43 -9.18 -16.40
CA GLN A 20 -48.35 -8.63 -15.04
C GLN A 20 -46.90 -8.35 -14.59
N TYR A 21 -45.98 -9.28 -14.86
CA TYR A 21 -44.60 -9.22 -14.31
C TYR A 21 -43.52 -8.95 -15.36
N GLY A 22 -43.83 -9.09 -16.63
CA GLY A 22 -42.85 -8.99 -17.71
C GLY A 22 -42.07 -7.66 -17.74
N SER A 23 -42.76 -6.56 -17.45
CA SER A 23 -42.10 -5.24 -17.37
C SER A 23 -41.10 -5.14 -16.19
N LEU A 24 -41.42 -5.73 -15.06
CA LEU A 24 -40.55 -5.79 -13.90
C LEU A 24 -39.34 -6.69 -14.15
N ILE A 25 -39.56 -7.82 -14.80
CA ILE A 25 -38.51 -8.78 -15.15
C ILE A 25 -37.55 -8.18 -16.18
N THR A 26 -38.10 -7.57 -17.23
CA THR A 26 -37.26 -6.90 -18.25
C THR A 26 -36.49 -5.73 -17.65
N ALA A 27 -37.09 -4.94 -16.77
CA ALA A 27 -36.39 -3.85 -16.06
C ALA A 27 -35.27 -4.40 -15.16
N ALA A 28 -35.52 -5.48 -14.42
CA ALA A 28 -34.50 -6.13 -13.57
C ALA A 28 -33.33 -6.69 -14.39
N ILE A 29 -33.62 -7.36 -15.51
CA ILE A 29 -32.59 -7.90 -16.42
C ILE A 29 -31.77 -6.76 -17.02
N THR A 30 -32.44 -5.69 -17.48
CA THR A 30 -31.74 -4.53 -18.03
C THR A 30 -30.85 -3.86 -16.99
N ALA A 31 -31.33 -3.64 -15.77
CA ALA A 31 -30.53 -3.10 -14.68
C ALA A 31 -29.31 -3.98 -14.35
N ALA A 32 -29.50 -5.29 -14.31
CA ALA A 32 -28.41 -6.24 -14.10
C ALA A 32 -27.37 -6.21 -15.23
N ALA A 33 -27.82 -6.12 -16.49
CA ALA A 33 -26.94 -6.01 -17.64
C ALA A 33 -26.11 -4.70 -17.64
N VAL A 34 -26.74 -3.57 -17.28
CA VAL A 34 -26.05 -2.27 -17.14
C VAL A 34 -25.03 -2.32 -16.00
N ALA A 35 -25.39 -2.87 -14.84
CA ALA A 35 -24.48 -3.02 -13.71
C ALA A 35 -23.28 -3.92 -14.05
N PHE A 36 -23.54 -5.02 -14.78
CA PHE A 36 -22.47 -5.93 -15.25
C PHE A 36 -21.54 -5.23 -16.26
N ALA A 37 -22.10 -4.48 -17.22
CA ALA A 37 -21.30 -3.74 -18.19
C ALA A 37 -20.44 -2.66 -17.51
N ALA A 38 -21.00 -1.92 -16.55
CA ALA A 38 -20.26 -0.94 -15.76
C ALA A 38 -19.13 -1.59 -14.94
N TRP A 39 -19.38 -2.72 -14.29
CA TRP A 39 -18.38 -3.48 -13.57
C TRP A 39 -17.26 -4.01 -14.48
N GLN A 40 -17.60 -4.52 -15.66
CA GLN A 40 -16.64 -5.01 -16.63
C GLN A 40 -15.77 -3.87 -17.19
N GLY A 41 -16.39 -2.73 -17.49
CA GLY A 41 -15.67 -1.53 -17.93
C GLY A 41 -14.70 -0.99 -16.87
N TRP A 42 -15.15 -0.98 -15.61
CA TRP A 42 -14.29 -0.60 -14.49
C TRP A 42 -13.08 -1.54 -14.35
N ARG A 43 -13.29 -2.86 -14.40
CA ARG A 43 -12.20 -3.83 -14.34
C ARG A 43 -11.23 -3.72 -15.51
N TRP A 44 -11.72 -3.42 -16.71
CA TRP A 44 -10.86 -3.18 -17.86
C TRP A 44 -10.02 -1.92 -17.65
N TYR A 45 -10.62 -0.84 -17.16
CA TYR A 45 -9.91 0.40 -16.83
C TYR A 45 -8.82 0.18 -15.79
N GLU A 46 -9.12 -0.50 -14.67
CA GLU A 46 -8.12 -0.80 -13.63
C GLU A 46 -6.95 -1.64 -14.18
N ARG A 47 -7.24 -2.64 -15.00
CA ARG A 47 -6.20 -3.47 -15.64
C ARG A 47 -5.32 -2.64 -16.58
N SER A 48 -5.92 -1.77 -17.37
CA SER A 48 -5.19 -0.88 -18.29
C SER A 48 -4.29 0.08 -17.52
N GLN A 49 -4.80 0.68 -16.45
CA GLN A 49 -4.02 1.54 -15.55
C GLN A 49 -2.85 0.78 -14.92
N ALA A 50 -3.08 -0.43 -14.42
CA ALA A 50 -2.04 -1.25 -13.84
C ALA A 50 -0.96 -1.67 -14.86
N ALA A 51 -1.36 -2.01 -16.09
CA ALA A 51 -0.41 -2.39 -17.15
C ALA A 51 0.50 -1.21 -17.55
N GLN A 52 -0.05 -0.01 -17.72
CA GLN A 52 0.72 1.19 -18.03
C GLN A 52 1.65 1.58 -16.87
N ALA A 53 1.14 1.53 -15.64
CA ALA A 53 1.94 1.77 -14.44
C ALA A 53 3.07 0.75 -14.28
N GLY A 54 2.83 -0.52 -14.61
CA GLY A 54 3.84 -1.58 -14.63
C GLY A 54 5.00 -1.28 -15.58
N ALA A 55 4.70 -0.84 -16.82
CA ALA A 55 5.72 -0.47 -17.79
C ALA A 55 6.58 0.73 -17.34
N LEU A 56 5.95 1.73 -16.67
CA LEU A 56 6.67 2.85 -16.07
C LEU A 56 7.54 2.40 -14.88
N PHE A 57 7.03 1.50 -14.04
CA PHE A 57 7.80 0.93 -12.94
C PHE A 57 9.02 0.13 -13.44
N ASP A 58 8.89 -0.65 -14.52
CA ASP A 58 10.02 -1.36 -15.13
C ASP A 58 11.07 -0.38 -15.67
N THR A 59 10.62 0.74 -16.26
CA THR A 59 11.52 1.80 -16.72
C THR A 59 12.25 2.45 -15.55
N LEU A 60 11.54 2.78 -14.47
CA LEU A 60 12.10 3.32 -13.23
C LEU A 60 13.13 2.35 -12.63
N SER A 61 12.79 1.07 -12.56
CA SER A 61 13.66 0.04 -11.98
C SER A 61 14.97 -0.11 -12.78
N ARG A 62 14.89 -0.10 -14.10
CA ARG A 62 16.07 -0.11 -14.98
C ARG A 62 16.91 1.15 -14.83
N ALA A 63 16.27 2.32 -14.74
CA ALA A 63 16.95 3.58 -14.51
C ALA A 63 17.67 3.59 -13.15
N ALA A 64 17.05 3.05 -12.10
CA ALA A 64 17.66 2.90 -10.79
C ALA A 64 18.92 2.02 -10.83
N GLN A 65 18.87 0.88 -11.53
CA GLN A 65 20.00 -0.03 -11.70
C GLN A 65 21.13 0.60 -12.53
N ALA A 66 20.78 1.33 -13.59
CA ALA A 66 21.74 2.03 -14.44
C ALA A 66 22.34 3.29 -13.79
N GLY A 67 21.76 3.74 -12.68
CA GLY A 67 22.18 4.99 -12.04
C GLY A 67 21.67 6.26 -12.73
N ASP A 68 20.73 6.14 -13.66
CA ASP A 68 20.17 7.26 -14.42
C ASP A 68 19.09 8.00 -13.61
N ALA A 69 19.55 9.06 -12.91
CA ALA A 69 18.68 9.88 -12.06
C ALA A 69 17.61 10.66 -12.87
N LYS A 70 17.89 10.98 -14.15
CA LYS A 70 16.94 11.69 -14.99
C LYS A 70 15.80 10.76 -15.41
N ALA A 71 16.11 9.61 -15.98
CA ALA A 71 15.12 8.61 -16.39
C ALA A 71 14.28 8.12 -15.19
N LEU A 72 14.91 7.93 -14.01
CA LEU A 72 14.21 7.57 -12.77
C LEU A 72 13.20 8.64 -12.35
N ARG A 73 13.59 9.92 -12.39
CA ARG A 73 12.72 11.05 -12.03
C ARG A 73 11.55 11.16 -13.00
N ASP A 74 11.81 11.06 -14.30
CA ASP A 74 10.79 11.18 -15.33
C ASP A 74 9.76 10.04 -15.23
N ALA A 75 10.22 8.78 -15.08
CA ALA A 75 9.34 7.63 -14.90
C ALA A 75 8.59 7.67 -13.57
N GLY A 76 9.26 8.07 -12.49
CA GLY A 76 8.65 8.24 -11.16
C GLY A 76 7.58 9.32 -11.15
N GLY A 77 7.87 10.48 -11.75
CA GLY A 77 6.91 11.57 -11.90
C GLY A 77 5.65 11.12 -12.65
N ALA A 78 5.83 10.46 -13.81
CA ALA A 78 4.71 9.93 -14.59
C ALA A 78 3.86 8.89 -13.81
N LEU A 79 4.49 8.06 -12.98
CA LEU A 79 3.77 7.13 -12.09
C LEU A 79 2.88 7.88 -11.08
N LEU A 80 3.43 8.89 -10.42
CA LEU A 80 2.71 9.63 -9.38
C LEU A 80 1.61 10.53 -9.94
N GLU A 81 1.83 11.12 -11.12
CA GLU A 81 0.86 12.01 -11.77
C GLU A 81 -0.31 11.23 -12.39
N ASN A 82 -0.01 10.18 -13.16
CA ASN A 82 -1.01 9.52 -14.00
C ASN A 82 -1.57 8.23 -13.42
N HIS A 83 -0.84 7.59 -12.49
CA HIS A 83 -1.15 6.25 -11.96
C HIS A 83 -1.07 6.15 -10.44
N SER A 84 -1.26 7.27 -9.73
CA SER A 84 -1.11 7.39 -8.25
C SER A 84 -1.90 6.34 -7.45
N ARG A 85 -3.03 5.85 -7.99
CA ARG A 85 -3.89 4.86 -7.34
C ARG A 85 -3.46 3.41 -7.56
N THR A 86 -2.36 3.17 -8.25
CA THR A 86 -1.84 1.81 -8.50
C THR A 86 -0.83 1.41 -7.41
N LEU A 87 -0.65 0.09 -7.23
CA LEU A 87 0.43 -0.44 -6.39
C LEU A 87 1.81 -0.02 -6.93
N TYR A 88 1.94 0.08 -8.26
CA TYR A 88 3.20 0.46 -8.91
C TYR A 88 3.66 1.87 -8.56
N ALA A 89 2.74 2.82 -8.33
CA ALA A 89 3.10 4.15 -7.86
C ALA A 89 3.75 4.10 -6.47
N SER A 90 3.16 3.35 -5.54
CA SER A 90 3.74 3.17 -4.19
C SER A 90 5.10 2.46 -4.24
N MET A 91 5.21 1.40 -5.04
CA MET A 91 6.48 0.67 -5.23
C MET A 91 7.54 1.54 -5.90
N GLY A 92 7.16 2.30 -6.93
CA GLY A 92 8.06 3.21 -7.66
C GLY A 92 8.60 4.32 -6.76
N ALA A 93 7.74 4.93 -5.96
CA ALA A 93 8.17 5.96 -5.02
C ALA A 93 9.09 5.40 -3.92
N LEU A 94 8.84 4.20 -3.39
CA LEU A 94 9.75 3.54 -2.44
C LEU A 94 11.10 3.18 -3.09
N ALA A 95 11.11 2.75 -4.35
CA ALA A 95 12.34 2.48 -5.09
C ALA A 95 13.12 3.78 -5.38
N ALA A 96 12.42 4.85 -5.75
CA ALA A 96 13.02 6.16 -5.95
C ALA A 96 13.59 6.73 -4.63
N ALA A 97 12.87 6.56 -3.52
CA ALA A 97 13.36 6.96 -2.20
C ALA A 97 14.68 6.27 -1.86
N ARG A 98 14.78 4.97 -2.10
CA ARG A 98 16.01 4.20 -1.91
C ARG A 98 17.14 4.70 -2.80
N PHE A 99 16.86 4.94 -4.08
CA PHE A 99 17.82 5.46 -5.03
C PHE A 99 18.39 6.83 -4.61
N TYR A 100 17.54 7.73 -4.12
CA TYR A 100 17.96 9.05 -3.62
C TYR A 100 18.76 8.92 -2.32
N PHE A 101 18.31 8.09 -1.40
CA PHE A 101 19.00 7.84 -0.13
C PHE A 101 20.42 7.31 -0.37
N ASP A 102 20.61 6.31 -1.23
CA ASP A 102 21.91 5.73 -1.55
C ASP A 102 22.89 6.74 -2.19
N ARG A 103 22.35 7.87 -2.68
CA ARG A 103 23.14 8.99 -3.25
C ARG A 103 23.26 10.18 -2.31
N ASN A 104 22.86 10.01 -1.07
CA ASN A 104 22.83 11.07 -0.06
C ASN A 104 21.93 12.27 -0.42
N ASP A 105 20.96 12.07 -1.34
CA ASP A 105 19.88 13.02 -1.60
C ASP A 105 18.73 12.77 -0.62
N LEU A 106 18.94 13.14 0.64
CA LEU A 106 17.97 12.95 1.71
C LEU A 106 16.67 13.74 1.44
N LYS A 107 16.77 14.88 0.75
CA LYS A 107 15.59 15.66 0.38
C LYS A 107 14.70 14.91 -0.62
N GLY A 108 15.30 14.36 -1.66
CA GLY A 108 14.59 13.54 -2.64
C GLY A 108 14.00 12.27 -2.00
N ALA A 109 14.78 11.59 -1.15
CA ALA A 109 14.32 10.42 -0.42
C ALA A 109 13.09 10.71 0.46
N LYS A 110 13.17 11.78 1.27
CA LYS A 110 12.06 12.20 2.14
C LYS A 110 10.80 12.54 1.34
N ALA A 111 10.93 13.29 0.26
CA ALA A 111 9.78 13.66 -0.57
C ALA A 111 9.02 12.42 -1.09
N GLN A 112 9.74 11.40 -1.54
CA GLN A 112 9.13 10.14 -2.01
C GLN A 112 8.50 9.35 -0.86
N LEU A 113 9.18 9.24 0.28
CA LEU A 113 8.66 8.54 1.46
C LEU A 113 7.43 9.24 2.04
N GLN A 114 7.44 10.56 2.10
CA GLN A 114 6.30 11.34 2.56
C GLN A 114 5.09 11.12 1.63
N TRP A 115 5.31 11.17 0.32
CA TRP A 115 4.23 10.88 -0.62
C TRP A 115 3.60 9.49 -0.38
N VAL A 116 4.43 8.45 -0.19
CA VAL A 116 3.90 7.09 0.08
C VAL A 116 3.22 7.00 1.44
N SER A 117 3.73 7.68 2.47
CA SER A 117 3.11 7.68 3.81
C SER A 117 1.69 8.28 3.81
N GLU A 118 1.44 9.23 2.91
CA GLU A 118 0.16 9.91 2.76
C GLU A 118 -0.76 9.23 1.73
N ASN A 119 -0.21 8.77 0.60
CA ASN A 119 -0.95 8.34 -0.58
C ASN A 119 -0.79 6.85 -0.92
N GLY A 120 0.01 6.10 -0.18
CA GLY A 120 0.29 4.69 -0.45
C GLY A 120 -0.98 3.87 -0.60
N ARG A 121 -1.01 3.00 -1.61
CA ARG A 121 -2.21 2.26 -2.04
C ARG A 121 -2.80 1.38 -0.92
N THR A 122 -1.96 0.85 -0.04
CA THR A 122 -2.39 0.05 1.12
C THR A 122 -1.75 0.59 2.40
N ASP A 123 -2.32 0.21 3.55
CA ASP A 123 -1.80 0.59 4.86
C ASP A 123 -0.35 0.12 5.05
N GLU A 124 -0.01 -1.07 4.55
CA GLU A 124 1.34 -1.64 4.65
C GLU A 124 2.38 -0.76 3.92
N PHE A 125 2.05 -0.23 2.75
CA PHE A 125 2.95 0.71 2.06
C PHE A 125 3.13 2.00 2.85
N ARG A 126 2.05 2.52 3.45
CA ARG A 126 2.11 3.72 4.29
C ARG A 126 2.97 3.48 5.53
N ASP A 127 2.82 2.33 6.18
CA ASP A 127 3.59 1.97 7.37
C ASP A 127 5.08 1.77 7.06
N ILE A 128 5.41 1.08 5.96
CA ILE A 128 6.79 0.95 5.49
C ILE A 128 7.40 2.33 5.19
N ALA A 129 6.65 3.22 4.55
CA ALA A 129 7.13 4.56 4.22
C ALA A 129 7.38 5.40 5.47
N ARG A 130 6.48 5.36 6.46
CA ARG A 130 6.65 6.05 7.75
C ARG A 130 7.88 5.55 8.48
N LEU A 131 8.06 4.23 8.56
CA LEU A 131 9.21 3.62 9.20
C LEU A 131 10.52 4.10 8.54
N ARG A 132 10.60 4.09 7.21
CA ARG A 132 11.78 4.54 6.48
C ARG A 132 11.99 6.05 6.60
N LEU A 133 10.91 6.84 6.59
CA LEU A 133 10.98 8.29 6.77
C LEU A 133 11.48 8.64 8.18
N ALA A 134 11.02 7.94 9.21
CA ALA A 134 11.51 8.11 10.58
C ALA A 134 13.01 7.76 10.69
N ALA A 135 13.48 6.72 9.97
CA ALA A 135 14.92 6.41 9.92
C ALA A 135 15.74 7.52 9.24
N VAL A 136 15.26 8.10 8.14
CA VAL A 136 15.95 9.25 7.49
C VAL A 136 15.95 10.46 8.42
N LEU A 137 14.86 10.72 9.14
CA LEU A 137 14.80 11.82 10.12
C LEU A 137 15.75 11.59 11.31
N LEU A 138 15.97 10.32 11.73
CA LEU A 138 16.98 9.98 12.74
C LEU A 138 18.38 10.34 12.23
N ASP A 139 18.72 10.00 10.99
CA ASP A 139 20.02 10.35 10.38
C ASP A 139 20.24 11.86 10.29
N GLU A 140 19.15 12.63 10.04
CA GLU A 140 19.17 14.10 10.04
C GLU A 140 19.14 14.72 11.46
N LYS A 141 19.09 13.90 12.52
CA LYS A 141 18.96 14.31 13.92
C LYS A 141 17.65 15.05 14.25
N ALA A 142 16.65 14.91 13.41
CA ALA A 142 15.28 15.42 13.62
C ALA A 142 14.47 14.44 14.50
N HIS A 143 14.98 14.15 15.71
CA HIS A 143 14.51 13.08 16.57
C HIS A 143 13.05 13.22 16.99
N ASP A 144 12.59 14.45 17.26
CA ASP A 144 11.22 14.69 17.71
C ASP A 144 10.20 14.45 16.58
N ASP A 145 10.56 14.84 15.35
CA ASP A 145 9.72 14.57 14.17
C ASP A 145 9.67 13.06 13.86
N ALA A 146 10.80 12.37 14.02
CA ALA A 146 10.88 10.93 13.86
C ALA A 146 9.99 10.20 14.89
N LEU A 147 10.06 10.59 16.16
CA LEU A 147 9.18 10.00 17.21
C LEU A 147 7.71 10.26 16.94
N LYS A 148 7.35 11.49 16.58
CA LYS A 148 5.97 11.86 16.25
C LYS A 148 5.41 11.02 15.11
N LEU A 149 6.22 10.75 14.09
CA LEU A 149 5.82 9.91 12.94
C LEU A 149 5.60 8.44 13.36
N LEU A 150 6.40 7.90 14.29
CA LEU A 150 6.24 6.55 14.81
C LEU A 150 5.08 6.40 15.81
N ASP A 151 4.57 7.48 16.36
CA ASP A 151 3.38 7.48 17.23
C ASP A 151 2.06 7.44 16.44
N GLU A 152 2.11 7.57 15.10
CA GLU A 152 0.94 7.40 14.25
C GLU A 152 0.47 5.94 14.24
N LYS A 153 -0.86 5.76 14.04
CA LYS A 153 -1.46 4.41 13.96
C LYS A 153 -0.85 3.61 12.81
N HIS A 154 -0.41 2.40 13.09
CA HIS A 154 0.15 1.44 12.13
C HIS A 154 -0.43 0.04 12.33
N GLY A 155 -0.19 -0.86 11.37
CA GLY A 155 -0.61 -2.26 11.45
C GLY A 155 0.24 -3.05 12.43
N ALA A 156 -0.39 -3.98 13.16
CA ALA A 156 0.28 -4.81 14.16
C ALA A 156 1.47 -5.63 13.62
N ALA A 157 1.51 -5.87 12.30
CA ALA A 157 2.64 -6.54 11.67
C ALA A 157 3.95 -5.74 11.73
N PHE A 158 3.88 -4.43 11.99
CA PHE A 158 5.03 -3.53 12.09
C PHE A 158 5.38 -3.11 13.52
N ASP A 159 4.62 -3.57 14.53
CA ASP A 159 4.83 -3.20 15.93
C ASP A 159 6.28 -3.37 16.37
N ALA A 160 6.93 -4.46 15.98
CA ALA A 160 8.29 -4.77 16.35
C ALA A 160 9.32 -3.80 15.75
N GLU A 161 9.21 -3.50 14.47
CA GLU A 161 10.10 -2.60 13.74
C GLU A 161 9.93 -1.15 14.21
N TYR A 162 8.68 -0.71 14.44
CA TYR A 162 8.39 0.61 14.99
C TYR A 162 8.97 0.76 16.40
N ALA A 163 8.80 -0.25 17.26
CA ALA A 163 9.35 -0.22 18.60
C ALA A 163 10.90 -0.23 18.60
N ALA A 164 11.53 -1.00 17.70
CA ALA A 164 12.98 -1.03 17.57
C ALA A 164 13.53 0.33 17.12
N LEU A 165 12.95 0.95 16.08
CA LEU A 165 13.38 2.26 15.59
C LEU A 165 13.11 3.36 16.64
N LYS A 166 12.01 3.27 17.40
CA LYS A 166 11.76 4.17 18.53
C LYS A 166 12.87 4.05 19.57
N GLY A 167 13.35 2.83 19.85
CA GLY A 167 14.52 2.58 20.69
C GLY A 167 15.77 3.28 20.17
N ASP A 168 16.07 3.14 18.87
CA ASP A 168 17.23 3.79 18.23
C ASP A 168 17.19 5.31 18.36
N ILE A 169 16.02 5.92 18.14
CA ILE A 169 15.84 7.38 18.27
C ILE A 169 16.03 7.82 19.74
N LEU A 170 15.50 7.05 20.69
CA LEU A 170 15.63 7.37 22.11
C LEU A 170 17.08 7.24 22.59
N VAL A 171 17.86 6.30 22.05
CA VAL A 171 19.31 6.23 22.27
C VAL A 171 19.99 7.49 21.74
N ALA A 172 19.67 7.92 20.54
CA ALA A 172 20.23 9.15 19.96
C ALA A 172 19.88 10.42 20.77
N LYS A 173 18.77 10.38 21.51
CA LYS A 173 18.37 11.43 22.48
C LYS A 173 18.99 11.25 23.88
N ASN A 174 19.88 10.28 24.09
CA ASN A 174 20.46 9.92 25.39
C ASN A 174 19.42 9.50 26.44
N GLN A 175 18.31 8.90 26.03
CA GLN A 175 17.23 8.44 26.88
C GLN A 175 17.29 6.91 27.06
N ALA A 176 18.25 6.42 27.82
CA ALA A 176 18.56 5.00 27.92
C ALA A 176 17.40 4.14 28.47
N GLU A 177 16.70 4.58 29.54
CA GLU A 177 15.61 3.81 30.11
C GLU A 177 14.41 3.66 29.16
N PRO A 178 13.87 4.74 28.54
CA PRO A 178 12.85 4.60 27.52
C PRO A 178 13.30 3.76 26.31
N ALA A 179 14.58 3.85 25.89
CA ALA A 179 15.12 3.05 24.81
C ALA A 179 15.11 1.55 25.15
N ARG A 180 15.52 1.16 26.36
CA ARG A 180 15.44 -0.23 26.82
C ARG A 180 14.00 -0.75 26.82
N ALA A 181 13.06 0.06 27.27
CA ALA A 181 11.64 -0.32 27.22
C ALA A 181 11.14 -0.54 25.78
N ALA A 182 11.53 0.33 24.84
CA ALA A 182 11.19 0.21 23.43
C ALA A 182 11.80 -1.07 22.80
N TYR A 183 13.06 -1.40 23.07
CA TYR A 183 13.68 -2.62 22.56
C TYR A 183 13.06 -3.91 23.17
N ARG A 184 12.69 -3.89 24.46
CA ARG A 184 11.95 -5.02 25.07
C ARG A 184 10.61 -5.23 24.37
N LEU A 185 9.88 -4.16 24.10
CA LEU A 185 8.64 -4.21 23.33
C LEU A 185 8.87 -4.77 21.92
N ALA A 186 9.93 -4.35 21.24
CA ALA A 186 10.28 -4.88 19.91
C ALA A 186 10.53 -6.39 19.94
N LEU A 187 11.22 -6.90 20.97
CA LEU A 187 11.45 -8.33 21.17
C LEU A 187 10.17 -9.09 21.52
N GLU A 188 9.27 -8.50 22.28
CA GLU A 188 7.96 -9.07 22.61
C GLU A 188 7.08 -9.20 21.36
N LYS A 189 7.02 -8.14 20.55
CA LYS A 189 6.19 -8.08 19.34
C LYS A 189 6.76 -8.85 18.16
N SER A 190 8.07 -9.10 18.15
CA SER A 190 8.70 -9.87 17.07
C SER A 190 8.33 -11.35 17.14
N GLY A 191 7.81 -11.89 16.03
CA GLY A 191 7.52 -13.32 15.91
C GLY A 191 8.77 -14.19 16.02
N SER A 192 8.57 -15.47 16.36
CA SER A 192 9.67 -16.46 16.56
C SER A 192 10.48 -16.74 15.27
N GLY A 193 9.96 -16.40 14.10
CA GLY A 193 10.60 -16.66 12.79
C GLY A 193 11.67 -15.65 12.36
N ASN A 194 11.77 -14.48 13.02
CA ASN A 194 12.71 -13.41 12.62
C ASN A 194 13.94 -13.36 13.56
N ASN A 195 14.72 -14.42 13.56
CA ASN A 195 15.86 -14.57 14.47
C ASN A 195 16.92 -13.47 14.27
N ALA A 196 17.21 -13.07 13.04
CA ALA A 196 18.22 -12.04 12.75
C ALA A 196 17.81 -10.66 13.30
N PHE A 197 16.53 -10.28 13.16
CA PHE A 197 16.00 -9.05 13.74
C PHE A 197 16.07 -9.10 15.27
N ARG A 198 15.58 -10.20 15.88
CA ARG A 198 15.61 -10.39 17.33
C ARG A 198 17.01 -10.28 17.91
N GLU A 199 17.99 -10.90 17.26
CA GLU A 199 19.39 -10.85 17.67
C GLU A 199 19.95 -9.42 17.57
N SER A 200 19.66 -8.72 16.48
CA SER A 200 20.03 -7.32 16.31
C SER A 200 19.45 -6.42 17.43
N VAL A 201 18.17 -6.59 17.78
CA VAL A 201 17.53 -5.81 18.85
C VAL A 201 18.09 -6.19 20.23
N ARG A 202 18.38 -7.49 20.46
CA ARG A 202 19.00 -7.95 21.71
C ARG A 202 20.37 -7.31 21.93
N MET A 203 21.23 -7.32 20.91
CA MET A 203 22.54 -6.67 20.99
C MET A 203 22.44 -5.18 21.33
N ARG A 204 21.47 -4.45 20.76
CA ARG A 204 21.22 -3.04 21.08
C ARG A 204 20.76 -2.87 22.55
N LEU A 205 19.91 -3.76 23.04
CA LEU A 205 19.44 -3.73 24.41
C LEU A 205 20.59 -4.02 25.40
N GLU A 206 21.41 -5.03 25.14
CA GLU A 206 22.60 -5.38 25.93
C GLU A 206 23.63 -4.24 25.97
N ALA A 207 23.82 -3.53 24.86
CA ALA A 207 24.70 -2.36 24.81
C ALA A 207 24.26 -1.22 25.74
N LEU A 208 22.99 -1.20 26.15
CA LEU A 208 22.44 -0.27 27.15
C LEU A 208 22.47 -0.80 28.59
N GLY A 209 23.08 -1.97 28.81
CA GLY A 209 23.13 -2.62 30.13
C GLY A 209 21.80 -3.23 30.56
N GLY A 210 21.03 -3.77 29.59
CA GLY A 210 19.71 -4.39 29.78
C GLY A 210 19.76 -5.88 29.89
#